data_23bcd7420a72aba6c2a445818e2a22df
#
_entry.id   23bcd7420a72aba6c2a445818e2a22df
#
_cell.length_a   1.000
_cell.length_b   1.000
_cell.length_c   1.000
_cell.angle_alpha   90.00
_cell.angle_beta   90.00
_cell.angle_gamma   90.00
#
_symmetry.space_group_name_H-M   'P 1'
#
loop_
_entity.id
_entity.type
_entity.pdbx_description
1 polymer ?
#
loop_
_entity_poly.entity_id
_entity_poly.type
_entity_poly.pdbx_seq_one_letter_code
_entity_poly.pdbx_strand_id
1 'polypeptide(L)'
;GYYPGHLWAWITTHIFLLPVKVEGRENLKEGQSYVFVANHQGAFDIFLIYGYLNRNFKWMMKRSLSKVPVVGMACRYSHQIFVDRSSVSHVRDTYDEARGILRKGMSLVVFPEGARTFTGHMGFFRRGAFALADELQLPVCPLTINGSFDIMPRMRDGRWVIWRPLTLTIHKPLVPIGKGRENIEYLKNESYNVVMNGLEPKYQGFVENPDQ
;
A
#
# COMPACT_ATOMS: atom_id res chain seq x y z
N GLY A 1 -6.07 9.43 -13.60
CA GLY A 1 -5.14 8.37 -13.68
C GLY A 1 -5.47 7.00 -13.07
N TYR A 2 -6.65 6.78 -12.43
CA TYR A 2 -6.97 5.46 -11.87
C TYR A 2 -7.24 4.40 -12.97
N TYR A 3 -8.12 4.73 -13.91
CA TYR A 3 -8.58 3.77 -14.93
C TYR A 3 -7.48 3.13 -15.79
N PRO A 4 -6.49 3.86 -16.34
CA PRO A 4 -5.41 3.23 -17.09
C PRO A 4 -4.57 2.26 -16.25
N GLY A 5 -4.28 2.61 -15.00
CA GLY A 5 -3.57 1.74 -14.06
C GLY A 5 -4.38 0.49 -13.70
N HIS A 6 -5.68 0.65 -13.47
CA HIS A 6 -6.60 -0.45 -13.22
C HIS A 6 -6.66 -1.43 -14.40
N LEU A 7 -6.87 -0.92 -15.61
CA LEU A 7 -6.93 -1.75 -16.83
C LEU A 7 -5.61 -2.50 -17.06
N TRP A 8 -4.49 -1.81 -16.93
CA TRP A 8 -3.16 -2.41 -17.07
C TRP A 8 -2.94 -3.53 -16.05
N ALA A 9 -3.27 -3.30 -14.80
CA ALA A 9 -3.13 -4.28 -13.73
C ALA A 9 -4.05 -5.50 -13.95
N TRP A 10 -5.30 -5.25 -14.34
CA TRP A 10 -6.26 -6.30 -14.66
C TRP A 10 -5.79 -7.15 -15.84
N ILE A 11 -5.36 -6.53 -16.94
CA ILE A 11 -4.81 -7.25 -18.11
C ILE A 11 -3.60 -8.10 -17.71
N THR A 12 -2.68 -7.53 -16.92
CA THR A 12 -1.47 -8.24 -16.50
C THR A 12 -1.80 -9.53 -15.73
N THR A 13 -2.70 -9.46 -14.75
CA THR A 13 -3.09 -10.65 -13.97
C THR A 13 -3.80 -11.70 -14.84
N HIS A 14 -4.57 -11.27 -15.86
CA HIS A 14 -5.24 -12.19 -16.79
C HIS A 14 -4.29 -12.83 -17.80
N ILE A 15 -3.28 -12.11 -18.31
CA ILE A 15 -2.25 -12.69 -19.18
C ILE A 15 -1.52 -13.84 -18.48
N PHE A 16 -1.24 -13.70 -17.19
CA PHE A 16 -0.60 -14.75 -16.39
C PHE A 16 -1.61 -15.76 -15.79
N LEU A 17 -2.91 -15.64 -16.12
CA LEU A 17 -3.99 -16.52 -15.61
C LEU A 17 -3.94 -16.68 -14.08
N LEU A 18 -3.60 -15.63 -13.36
CA LEU A 18 -3.49 -15.66 -11.90
C LEU A 18 -4.88 -15.62 -11.26
N PRO A 19 -5.28 -16.61 -10.47
CA PRO A 19 -6.52 -16.55 -9.71
C PRO A 19 -6.43 -15.44 -8.66
N VAL A 20 -7.39 -14.54 -8.65
CA VAL A 20 -7.45 -13.44 -7.67
C VAL A 20 -8.70 -13.58 -6.79
N LYS A 21 -8.49 -13.61 -5.49
CA LYS A 21 -9.56 -13.57 -4.47
C LYS A 21 -9.51 -12.23 -3.74
N VAL A 22 -10.66 -11.60 -3.55
CA VAL A 22 -10.77 -10.37 -2.75
C VAL A 22 -11.80 -10.58 -1.67
N GLU A 23 -11.43 -10.28 -0.43
CA GLU A 23 -12.28 -10.43 0.77
C GLU A 23 -12.42 -9.08 1.48
N GLY A 24 -13.55 -8.89 2.19
CA GLY A 24 -13.75 -7.73 3.05
C GLY A 24 -14.14 -6.42 2.35
N ARG A 25 -14.64 -6.46 1.09
CA ARG A 25 -15.11 -5.25 0.38
C ARG A 25 -16.21 -4.51 1.13
N GLU A 26 -17.05 -5.24 1.85
CA GLU A 26 -18.13 -4.74 2.69
C GLU A 26 -17.66 -3.86 3.85
N ASN A 27 -16.38 -3.93 4.20
CA ASN A 27 -15.78 -3.06 5.23
C ASN A 27 -15.62 -1.60 4.78
N LEU A 28 -15.71 -1.34 3.48
CA LEU A 28 -15.48 -0.02 2.91
C LEU A 28 -16.80 0.73 2.65
N LYS A 29 -16.95 1.89 3.27
CA LYS A 29 -18.09 2.78 3.03
C LYS A 29 -17.91 3.53 1.70
N GLU A 30 -19.00 3.73 0.97
CA GLU A 30 -19.00 4.53 -0.24
C GLU A 30 -18.70 6.01 0.06
N GLY A 31 -17.97 6.68 -0.82
CA GLY A 31 -17.62 8.10 -0.65
C GLY A 31 -16.61 8.41 0.45
N GLN A 32 -16.24 7.43 1.29
CA GLN A 32 -15.26 7.60 2.36
C GLN A 32 -13.83 7.51 1.79
N SER A 33 -12.98 8.45 2.18
CA SER A 33 -11.53 8.40 1.94
C SER A 33 -10.83 7.59 3.03
N TYR A 34 -9.82 6.82 2.64
CA TYR A 34 -9.01 5.98 3.53
C TYR A 34 -7.52 6.16 3.28
N VAL A 35 -6.72 5.90 4.31
CA VAL A 35 -5.29 5.58 4.15
C VAL A 35 -5.17 4.05 4.20
N PHE A 36 -5.04 3.42 3.03
CA PHE A 36 -4.79 1.99 2.93
C PHE A 36 -3.32 1.71 3.21
N VAL A 37 -3.05 0.74 4.07
CA VAL A 37 -1.70 0.28 4.40
C VAL A 37 -1.61 -1.23 4.18
N ALA A 38 -0.58 -1.67 3.44
CA ALA A 38 -0.43 -3.06 3.06
C ALA A 38 1.01 -3.56 3.29
N ASN A 39 1.18 -4.86 3.50
CA ASN A 39 2.47 -5.52 3.39
C ASN A 39 2.99 -5.47 1.95
N HIS A 40 4.32 -5.54 1.77
CA HIS A 40 4.96 -5.43 0.45
C HIS A 40 5.90 -6.59 0.17
N GLN A 41 5.36 -7.63 -0.45
CA GLN A 41 6.04 -8.90 -0.65
C GLN A 41 6.63 -9.07 -2.06
N GLY A 42 5.93 -8.61 -3.09
CA GLY A 42 6.32 -8.88 -4.47
C GLY A 42 5.93 -7.79 -5.45
N ALA A 43 6.28 -8.00 -6.72
CA ALA A 43 5.91 -7.08 -7.79
C ALA A 43 4.38 -7.08 -8.05
N PHE A 44 3.72 -8.20 -7.79
CA PHE A 44 2.29 -8.35 -8.04
C PHE A 44 1.39 -7.66 -7.01
N ASP A 45 1.94 -7.14 -5.90
CA ASP A 45 1.19 -6.31 -4.94
C ASP A 45 0.54 -5.10 -5.61
N ILE A 46 1.29 -4.45 -6.52
CA ILE A 46 0.82 -3.26 -7.25
C ILE A 46 -0.34 -3.63 -8.19
N PHE A 47 -0.20 -4.73 -8.93
CA PHE A 47 -1.25 -5.21 -9.84
C PHE A 47 -2.51 -5.63 -9.08
N LEU A 48 -2.34 -6.28 -7.92
CA LEU A 48 -3.43 -6.71 -7.08
C LEU A 48 -4.24 -5.52 -6.55
N ILE A 49 -3.57 -4.51 -6.01
CA ILE A 49 -4.23 -3.31 -5.49
C ILE A 49 -4.87 -2.49 -6.63
N TYR A 50 -4.15 -2.20 -7.71
CA TYR A 50 -4.70 -1.43 -8.83
C TYR A 50 -5.89 -2.12 -9.50
N GLY A 51 -5.77 -3.42 -9.75
CA GLY A 51 -6.77 -4.18 -10.48
C GLY A 51 -7.99 -4.57 -9.65
N TYR A 52 -7.86 -4.65 -8.33
CA TYR A 52 -8.88 -5.35 -7.55
C TYR A 52 -9.37 -4.65 -6.28
N LEU A 53 -8.70 -3.59 -5.81
CA LEU A 53 -9.20 -2.82 -4.66
C LEU A 53 -10.55 -2.11 -4.97
N ASN A 54 -10.76 -1.77 -6.23
CA ASN A 54 -11.98 -1.10 -6.73
C ASN A 54 -12.31 0.20 -5.97
N ARG A 55 -11.29 1.03 -5.75
CA ARG A 55 -11.39 2.36 -5.14
C ARG A 55 -10.50 3.35 -5.87
N ASN A 56 -10.90 4.60 -5.91
CA ASN A 56 -10.04 5.67 -6.39
C ASN A 56 -8.98 5.99 -5.34
N PHE A 57 -7.73 5.91 -5.73
CA PHE A 57 -6.62 6.19 -4.82
C PHE A 57 -5.41 6.79 -5.52
N LYS A 58 -4.51 7.35 -4.72
CA LYS A 58 -3.15 7.74 -5.09
C LYS A 58 -2.16 6.90 -4.32
N TRP A 59 -1.02 6.62 -4.94
CA TRP A 59 0.10 6.00 -4.24
C TRP A 59 0.90 7.06 -3.48
N MET A 60 1.32 6.71 -2.27
CA MET A 60 2.40 7.42 -1.60
C MET A 60 3.70 6.69 -1.89
N MET A 61 4.63 7.34 -2.57
CA MET A 61 5.86 6.71 -3.04
C MET A 61 7.09 7.56 -2.80
N LYS A 62 8.27 6.92 -2.82
CA LYS A 62 9.55 7.59 -2.66
C LYS A 62 9.78 8.61 -3.79
N ARG A 63 10.25 9.82 -3.47
CA ARG A 63 10.55 10.86 -4.47
C ARG A 63 11.56 10.39 -5.53
N SER A 64 12.48 9.49 -5.19
CA SER A 64 13.42 8.93 -6.16
C SER A 64 12.75 8.23 -7.35
N LEU A 65 11.54 7.67 -7.17
CA LEU A 65 10.78 7.04 -8.26
C LEU A 65 10.32 8.05 -9.32
N SER A 66 10.20 9.34 -8.98
CA SER A 66 9.88 10.39 -9.97
C SER A 66 10.97 10.59 -11.02
N LYS A 67 12.19 10.10 -10.75
CA LYS A 67 13.35 10.20 -11.65
C LYS A 67 13.47 9.00 -12.60
N VAL A 68 12.71 7.93 -12.37
CA VAL A 68 12.74 6.74 -13.23
C VAL A 68 12.04 7.07 -14.56
N PRO A 69 12.70 6.89 -15.71
CA PRO A 69 12.09 7.15 -17.02
C PRO A 69 10.77 6.40 -17.17
N VAL A 70 9.81 6.96 -17.89
CA VAL A 70 8.46 6.43 -18.13
C VAL A 70 7.64 6.33 -16.84
N VAL A 71 8.10 5.57 -15.83
CA VAL A 71 7.38 5.40 -14.54
C VAL A 71 7.21 6.73 -13.82
N GLY A 72 8.30 7.50 -13.67
CA GLY A 72 8.25 8.81 -13.00
C GLY A 72 7.36 9.81 -13.75
N MET A 73 7.38 9.77 -15.08
CA MET A 73 6.50 10.60 -15.92
C MET A 73 5.03 10.20 -15.71
N ALA A 74 4.70 8.92 -15.81
CA ALA A 74 3.34 8.40 -15.59
C ALA A 74 2.83 8.75 -14.18
N CYS A 75 3.67 8.61 -13.15
CA CYS A 75 3.33 8.95 -11.78
C CYS A 75 3.06 10.46 -11.59
N ARG A 76 3.84 11.34 -12.23
CA ARG A 76 3.58 12.79 -12.20
C ARG A 76 2.27 13.15 -12.90
N TYR A 77 2.04 12.65 -14.11
CA TYR A 77 0.78 12.89 -14.85
C TYR A 77 -0.45 12.35 -14.13
N SER A 78 -0.30 11.28 -13.36
CA SER A 78 -1.39 10.71 -12.55
C SER A 78 -1.51 11.35 -11.17
N HIS A 79 -0.72 12.40 -10.85
CA HIS A 79 -0.72 13.10 -9.57
C HIS A 79 -0.57 12.15 -8.38
N GLN A 80 0.46 11.27 -8.44
CA GLN A 80 0.84 10.44 -7.31
C GLN A 80 1.57 11.29 -6.27
N ILE A 81 1.43 10.93 -5.00
CA ILE A 81 2.02 11.69 -3.88
C ILE A 81 3.46 11.22 -3.65
N PHE A 82 4.43 12.10 -3.87
CA PHE A 82 5.84 11.80 -3.68
C PHE A 82 6.31 12.30 -2.31
N VAL A 83 6.80 11.36 -1.49
CA VAL A 83 7.38 11.70 -0.17
C VAL A 83 8.86 11.95 -0.30
N ASP A 84 9.27 13.15 0.14
CA ASP A 84 10.65 13.51 0.40
C ASP A 84 10.87 13.59 1.90
N ARG A 85 11.78 12.78 2.42
CA ARG A 85 12.12 12.73 3.85
C ARG A 85 13.40 13.48 4.18
N SER A 86 13.95 14.24 3.24
CA SER A 86 15.21 14.96 3.41
C SER A 86 15.10 16.13 4.39
N SER A 87 13.90 16.69 4.58
CA SER A 87 13.66 17.76 5.54
C SER A 87 12.23 17.74 6.10
N VAL A 88 12.03 18.40 7.23
CA VAL A 88 10.71 18.56 7.88
C VAL A 88 9.77 19.39 6.99
N SER A 89 10.29 20.40 6.30
CA SER A 89 9.50 21.23 5.37
C SER A 89 8.93 20.38 4.23
N HIS A 90 9.74 19.52 3.60
CA HIS A 90 9.27 18.64 2.52
C HIS A 90 8.20 17.63 2.96
N VAL A 91 8.27 17.17 4.21
CA VAL A 91 7.21 16.32 4.78
C VAL A 91 5.91 17.11 4.91
N ARG A 92 5.99 18.38 5.36
CA ARG A 92 4.83 19.27 5.46
C ARG A 92 4.19 19.55 4.10
N ASP A 93 5.00 19.86 3.09
CA ASP A 93 4.53 20.06 1.71
C ASP A 93 3.78 18.82 1.19
N THR A 94 4.30 17.62 1.49
CA THR A 94 3.63 16.35 1.15
C THR A 94 2.25 16.22 1.83
N TYR A 95 2.12 16.66 3.08
CA TYR A 95 0.84 16.62 3.81
C TYR A 95 -0.16 17.63 3.26
N ASP A 96 0.29 18.81 2.88
CA ASP A 96 -0.58 19.84 2.28
C ASP A 96 -1.06 19.40 0.89
N GLU A 97 -0.18 18.79 0.08
CA GLU A 97 -0.58 18.18 -1.18
C GLU A 97 -1.61 17.05 -0.96
N ALA A 98 -1.34 16.14 -0.02
CA ALA A 98 -2.24 15.05 0.32
C ALA A 98 -3.62 15.57 0.79
N ARG A 99 -3.65 16.61 1.62
CA ARG A 99 -4.89 17.26 2.09
C ARG A 99 -5.74 17.81 0.94
N GLY A 100 -5.08 18.33 -0.10
CA GLY A 100 -5.77 18.81 -1.31
C GLY A 100 -6.39 17.68 -2.14
N ILE A 101 -5.73 16.53 -2.17
CA ILE A 101 -6.07 15.38 -3.04
C ILE A 101 -7.05 14.42 -2.36
N LEU A 102 -6.85 14.11 -1.07
CA LEU A 102 -7.61 13.09 -0.33
C LEU A 102 -8.98 13.60 0.14
N ARG A 103 -9.85 13.83 -0.82
CA ARG A 103 -11.22 14.33 -0.60
C ARG A 103 -12.21 13.52 -1.44
N LYS A 104 -13.48 13.53 -1.06
CA LYS A 104 -14.60 12.96 -1.85
C LYS A 104 -14.35 11.52 -2.28
N GLY A 105 -13.90 10.67 -1.35
CA GLY A 105 -13.65 9.25 -1.60
C GLY A 105 -12.28 8.95 -2.25
N MET A 106 -11.46 9.96 -2.60
CA MET A 106 -10.09 9.73 -3.01
C MET A 106 -9.26 9.24 -1.82
N SER A 107 -8.64 8.10 -1.96
CA SER A 107 -7.89 7.43 -0.90
C SER A 107 -6.39 7.46 -1.19
N LEU A 108 -5.60 7.03 -0.22
CA LEU A 108 -4.16 6.86 -0.33
C LEU A 108 -3.81 5.38 -0.14
N VAL A 109 -2.86 4.86 -0.91
CA VAL A 109 -2.27 3.54 -0.69
C VAL A 109 -0.79 3.70 -0.38
N VAL A 110 -0.35 3.01 0.67
CA VAL A 110 1.02 3.06 1.15
C VAL A 110 1.49 1.66 1.51
N PHE A 111 2.75 1.35 1.16
CA PHE A 111 3.49 0.24 1.75
C PHE A 111 4.37 0.80 2.87
N PRO A 112 3.94 0.69 4.14
CA PRO A 112 4.64 1.36 5.24
C PRO A 112 6.02 0.75 5.56
N GLU A 113 6.31 -0.44 5.08
CA GLU A 113 7.64 -1.04 5.13
C GLU A 113 8.67 -0.22 4.34
N GLY A 114 8.25 0.42 3.25
CA GLY A 114 9.07 1.29 2.41
C GLY A 114 9.89 0.58 1.34
N ALA A 115 9.93 -0.75 1.35
CA ALA A 115 10.54 -1.61 0.33
C ALA A 115 9.88 -2.99 0.34
N ARG A 116 10.02 -3.76 -0.74
CA ARG A 116 9.64 -5.18 -0.78
C ARG A 116 10.58 -5.99 0.09
N THR A 117 10.04 -7.01 0.75
CA THR A 117 10.80 -7.94 1.57
C THR A 117 11.74 -8.81 0.70
N PHE A 118 12.78 -9.39 1.31
CA PHE A 118 13.63 -10.39 0.68
C PHE A 118 13.21 -11.83 1.02
N THR A 119 12.54 -12.01 2.15
CA THR A 119 12.22 -13.31 2.73
C THR A 119 10.74 -13.67 2.63
N GLY A 120 9.89 -12.71 2.28
CA GLY A 120 8.43 -12.83 2.34
C GLY A 120 7.84 -12.45 3.70
N HIS A 121 8.67 -12.32 4.73
CA HIS A 121 8.23 -11.86 6.04
C HIS A 121 8.09 -10.34 6.06
N MET A 122 7.12 -9.85 6.82
CA MET A 122 6.83 -8.43 6.91
C MET A 122 7.91 -7.69 7.69
N GLY A 123 8.31 -6.52 7.20
CA GLY A 123 9.20 -5.61 7.91
C GLY A 123 8.44 -4.63 8.82
N PHE A 124 9.16 -3.79 9.54
CA PHE A 124 8.57 -2.77 10.43
C PHE A 124 7.78 -1.73 9.66
N PHE A 125 6.64 -1.34 10.19
CA PHE A 125 5.85 -0.25 9.63
C PHE A 125 6.44 1.12 10.04
N ARG A 126 6.75 1.94 9.04
CA ARG A 126 7.25 3.31 9.23
C ARG A 126 6.08 4.25 9.53
N ARG A 127 6.33 5.23 10.39
CA ARG A 127 5.34 6.15 10.95
C ARG A 127 4.61 7.03 9.92
N GLY A 128 5.21 7.32 8.76
CA GLY A 128 4.78 8.42 7.86
C GLY A 128 3.32 8.36 7.39
N ALA A 129 2.82 7.18 7.01
CA ALA A 129 1.42 7.01 6.58
C ALA A 129 0.43 7.28 7.72
N PHE A 130 0.77 6.84 8.92
CA PHE A 130 -0.07 6.98 10.12
C PHE A 130 -0.08 8.42 10.64
N ALA A 131 1.05 9.12 10.54
CA ALA A 131 1.12 10.54 10.86
C ALA A 131 0.28 11.38 9.88
N LEU A 132 0.24 11.02 8.60
CA LEU A 132 -0.65 11.64 7.63
C LEU A 132 -2.13 11.33 7.95
N ALA A 133 -2.45 10.08 8.28
CA ALA A 133 -3.80 9.70 8.68
C ALA A 133 -4.28 10.48 9.92
N ASP A 134 -3.40 10.64 10.92
CA ASP A 134 -3.64 11.44 12.12
C ASP A 134 -3.87 12.92 11.78
N GLU A 135 -3.00 13.51 10.96
CA GLU A 135 -3.12 14.92 10.56
C GLU A 135 -4.42 15.22 9.82
N LEU A 136 -4.84 14.31 8.93
CA LEU A 136 -6.06 14.45 8.14
C LEU A 136 -7.30 13.85 8.80
N GLN A 137 -7.15 13.22 9.96
CA GLN A 137 -8.21 12.48 10.68
C GLN A 137 -8.95 11.48 9.77
N LEU A 138 -8.17 10.78 8.93
CA LEU A 138 -8.68 9.74 8.05
C LEU A 138 -8.55 8.35 8.70
N PRO A 139 -9.53 7.46 8.51
CA PRO A 139 -9.40 6.08 8.94
C PRO A 139 -8.29 5.37 8.14
N VAL A 140 -7.53 4.54 8.84
CA VAL A 140 -6.54 3.64 8.25
C VAL A 140 -7.21 2.30 7.98
N CYS A 141 -7.13 1.82 6.74
CA CYS A 141 -7.65 0.52 6.38
C CYS A 141 -6.50 -0.44 6.08
N PRO A 142 -6.23 -1.41 6.96
CA PRO A 142 -5.22 -2.42 6.72
C PRO A 142 -5.64 -3.34 5.57
N LEU A 143 -4.68 -3.68 4.72
CA LEU A 143 -4.80 -4.65 3.64
C LEU A 143 -3.77 -5.75 3.84
N THR A 144 -4.17 -7.01 3.72
CA THR A 144 -3.22 -8.12 3.66
C THR A 144 -3.14 -8.67 2.24
N ILE A 145 -1.94 -8.79 1.73
CA ILE A 145 -1.62 -9.37 0.44
C ILE A 145 -0.95 -10.71 0.66
N ASN A 146 -1.51 -11.78 0.09
CA ASN A 146 -0.94 -13.12 0.10
C ASN A 146 -0.69 -13.63 -1.32
N GLY A 147 0.34 -14.46 -1.49
CA GLY A 147 0.71 -15.12 -2.75
C GLY A 147 1.69 -14.33 -3.63
N SER A 148 1.81 -13.02 -3.46
CA SER A 148 2.66 -12.17 -4.33
C SER A 148 4.15 -12.51 -4.22
N PHE A 149 4.63 -12.86 -3.03
CA PHE A 149 6.01 -13.32 -2.84
C PHE A 149 6.32 -14.58 -3.61
N ASP A 150 5.41 -15.56 -3.57
CA ASP A 150 5.57 -16.82 -4.28
C ASP A 150 5.55 -16.66 -5.79
N ILE A 151 4.83 -15.66 -6.31
CA ILE A 151 4.72 -15.38 -7.75
C ILE A 151 6.00 -14.75 -8.28
N MET A 152 6.44 -13.64 -7.69
CA MET A 152 7.61 -12.89 -8.14
C MET A 152 8.25 -12.13 -6.96
N PRO A 153 9.08 -12.80 -6.16
CA PRO A 153 9.81 -12.15 -5.09
C PRO A 153 10.88 -11.19 -5.63
N ARG A 154 11.31 -10.24 -4.81
CA ARG A 154 12.30 -9.21 -5.17
C ARG A 154 13.58 -9.79 -5.81
N MET A 155 14.04 -10.94 -5.33
CA MET A 155 15.26 -11.61 -5.84
C MET A 155 15.11 -12.21 -7.25
N ARG A 156 13.88 -12.32 -7.75
CA ARG A 156 13.55 -12.91 -9.07
C ARG A 156 12.95 -11.91 -10.05
N ASP A 157 13.07 -10.62 -9.79
CA ASP A 157 12.52 -9.59 -10.66
C ASP A 157 12.94 -9.79 -12.12
N GLY A 158 11.93 -9.91 -12.99
CA GLY A 158 12.11 -10.04 -14.44
C GLY A 158 12.59 -11.41 -14.94
N ARG A 159 12.72 -12.43 -14.07
CA ARG A 159 13.17 -13.78 -14.48
C ARG A 159 12.02 -14.74 -14.75
N TRP A 160 11.14 -14.96 -13.76
CA TRP A 160 10.06 -15.94 -13.83
C TRP A 160 8.85 -15.48 -13.05
N VAL A 161 7.67 -15.70 -13.63
CA VAL A 161 6.38 -15.61 -12.93
C VAL A 161 5.96 -17.04 -12.59
N ILE A 162 5.83 -17.34 -11.30
CA ILE A 162 5.36 -18.65 -10.86
C ILE A 162 3.86 -18.54 -10.64
N TRP A 163 3.09 -19.41 -11.26
CA TRP A 163 1.64 -19.43 -11.12
C TRP A 163 1.22 -19.78 -9.68
N ARG A 164 0.55 -18.86 -9.01
CA ARG A 164 -0.02 -18.99 -7.67
C ARG A 164 -1.26 -18.10 -7.54
N PRO A 165 -2.23 -18.47 -6.69
CA PRO A 165 -3.34 -17.57 -6.37
C PRO A 165 -2.86 -16.34 -5.61
N LEU A 166 -3.52 -15.21 -5.87
CA LEU A 166 -3.39 -13.96 -5.15
C LEU A 166 -4.60 -13.71 -4.28
N THR A 167 -4.39 -13.29 -3.04
CA THR A 167 -5.48 -12.89 -2.15
C THR A 167 -5.25 -11.47 -1.64
N LEU A 168 -6.28 -10.64 -1.77
CA LEU A 168 -6.36 -9.32 -1.16
C LEU A 168 -7.43 -9.33 -0.08
N THR A 169 -7.04 -9.22 1.17
CA THR A 169 -7.97 -9.09 2.30
C THR A 169 -8.04 -7.63 2.74
N ILE A 170 -9.24 -7.06 2.68
CA ILE A 170 -9.54 -5.69 3.12
C ILE A 170 -10.10 -5.79 4.54
N HIS A 171 -9.34 -5.38 5.52
CA HIS A 171 -9.75 -5.46 6.92
C HIS A 171 -10.66 -4.31 7.33
N LYS A 172 -11.25 -4.40 8.51
CA LYS A 172 -12.05 -3.31 9.09
C LYS A 172 -11.16 -2.07 9.29
N PRO A 173 -11.62 -0.89 8.82
CA PRO A 173 -10.87 0.34 9.02
C PRO A 173 -10.72 0.69 10.50
N LEU A 174 -9.53 1.14 10.88
CA LEU A 174 -9.22 1.68 12.19
C LEU A 174 -9.52 3.17 12.18
N VAL A 175 -10.42 3.58 13.05
CA VAL A 175 -10.81 4.99 13.20
C VAL A 175 -9.82 5.68 14.15
N PRO A 176 -9.38 6.92 13.87
CA PRO A 176 -8.59 7.70 14.81
C PRO A 176 -9.25 7.79 16.19
N ILE A 177 -8.49 7.53 17.25
CA ILE A 177 -8.96 7.63 18.64
C ILE A 177 -8.69 9.00 19.28
N GLY A 178 -8.05 9.90 18.53
CA GLY A 178 -7.67 11.24 18.94
C GLY A 178 -6.73 11.86 17.93
N LYS A 179 -5.84 12.75 18.38
CA LYS A 179 -4.81 13.39 17.55
C LYS A 179 -3.46 13.35 18.26
N GLY A 180 -2.38 13.15 17.50
CA GLY A 180 -1.02 13.21 17.98
C GLY A 180 -0.40 11.82 18.18
N ARG A 181 0.65 11.77 19.03
CA ARG A 181 1.54 10.61 19.13
C ARG A 181 0.83 9.31 19.48
N GLU A 182 -0.08 9.35 20.44
CA GLU A 182 -0.82 8.16 20.90
C GLU A 182 -1.66 7.55 19.77
N ASN A 183 -2.43 8.39 19.05
CA ASN A 183 -3.22 7.96 17.93
C ASN A 183 -2.37 7.38 16.80
N ILE A 184 -1.22 8.01 16.50
CA ILE A 184 -0.30 7.52 15.47
C ILE A 184 0.25 6.13 15.81
N GLU A 185 0.67 5.92 17.06
CA GLU A 185 1.18 4.61 17.50
C GLU A 185 0.07 3.56 17.54
N TYR A 186 -1.14 3.93 17.99
CA TYR A 186 -2.32 3.07 17.93
C TYR A 186 -2.58 2.60 16.49
N LEU A 187 -2.76 3.54 15.55
CA LEU A 187 -3.06 3.22 14.14
C LEU A 187 -1.95 2.35 13.53
N LYS A 188 -0.68 2.64 13.84
CA LYS A 188 0.47 1.89 13.31
C LYS A 188 0.50 0.46 13.87
N ASN A 189 0.42 0.31 15.18
CA ASN A 189 0.58 -0.99 15.83
C ASN A 189 -0.61 -1.91 15.54
N GLU A 190 -1.84 -1.38 15.59
CA GLU A 190 -3.03 -2.16 15.25
C GLU A 190 -3.03 -2.57 13.78
N SER A 191 -2.66 -1.64 12.86
CA SER A 191 -2.54 -2.01 11.45
C SER A 191 -1.49 -3.10 11.23
N TYR A 192 -0.34 -3.00 11.91
CA TYR A 192 0.71 -4.01 11.84
C TYR A 192 0.20 -5.38 12.29
N ASN A 193 -0.44 -5.44 13.46
CA ASN A 193 -0.98 -6.67 14.02
C ASN A 193 -2.04 -7.31 13.11
N VAL A 194 -2.96 -6.49 12.60
CA VAL A 194 -4.02 -6.95 11.69
C VAL A 194 -3.44 -7.52 10.41
N VAL A 195 -2.47 -6.84 9.78
CA VAL A 195 -1.83 -7.31 8.55
C VAL A 195 -1.01 -8.58 8.82
N MET A 196 -0.20 -8.61 9.89
CA MET A 196 0.61 -9.77 10.28
C MET A 196 -0.26 -11.01 10.49
N ASN A 197 -1.38 -10.89 11.22
CA ASN A 197 -2.30 -11.98 11.48
C ASN A 197 -3.04 -12.47 10.23
N GLY A 198 -3.17 -11.62 9.20
CA GLY A 198 -3.77 -11.97 7.92
C GLY A 198 -2.81 -12.64 6.93
N LEU A 199 -1.49 -12.65 7.21
CA LEU A 199 -0.51 -13.34 6.36
C LEU A 199 -0.68 -14.86 6.44
N GLU A 200 -0.24 -15.55 5.37
CA GLU A 200 -0.08 -16.99 5.42
C GLU A 200 0.85 -17.40 6.57
N PRO A 201 0.57 -18.51 7.30
CA PRO A 201 1.33 -18.89 8.49
C PRO A 201 2.85 -18.97 8.28
N LYS A 202 3.29 -19.36 7.08
CA LYS A 202 4.73 -19.43 6.72
C LYS A 202 5.44 -18.09 6.70
N TYR A 203 4.69 -16.97 6.65
CA TYR A 203 5.22 -15.61 6.62
C TYR A 203 4.93 -14.81 7.90
N GLN A 204 4.33 -15.47 8.90
CA GLN A 204 4.08 -14.85 10.22
C GLN A 204 5.28 -15.04 11.17
N GLY A 205 5.34 -14.19 12.18
CA GLY A 205 6.21 -14.34 13.35
C GLY A 205 7.60 -13.71 13.20
N PHE A 206 8.36 -14.06 12.17
CA PHE A 206 9.64 -13.40 11.91
C PHE A 206 9.40 -12.02 11.28
N VAL A 207 10.23 -11.05 11.68
CA VAL A 207 10.15 -9.67 11.15
C VAL A 207 11.47 -9.35 10.46
N GLU A 208 11.39 -9.12 9.16
CA GLU A 208 12.56 -8.74 8.36
C GLU A 208 12.95 -7.29 8.65
N ASN A 209 14.23 -7.04 8.86
CA ASN A 209 14.75 -5.68 8.92
C ASN A 209 15.13 -5.20 7.52
N PRO A 210 14.38 -4.27 6.91
CA PRO A 210 14.65 -3.82 5.54
C PRO A 210 15.92 -2.98 5.40
N ASP A 211 16.53 -2.60 6.52
CA ASP A 211 17.74 -1.78 6.57
C ASP A 211 19.02 -2.66 6.76
N GLN A 212 18.87 -3.98 6.84
CA GLN A 212 19.92 -5.01 6.82
C GLN A 212 19.93 -5.73 5.47
#